data_2f7d8df0d2227305149a694e64ce1257
#
_entry.id   2f7d8df0d2227305149a694e64ce1257
#
_cell.length_a   1.000
_cell.length_b   1.000
_cell.length_c   1.000
_cell.angle_alpha   90.00
_cell.angle_beta   90.00
_cell.angle_gamma   90.00
#
_symmetry.space_group_name_H-M   'P 1'
#
loop_
_entity.id
_entity.type
_entity.pdbx_description
1 polymer ?
#
loop_
_entity_poly.entity_id
_entity_poly.type
_entity_poly.pdbx_seq_one_letter_code
_entity_poly.pdbx_strand_id
1 'polypeptide(L)'
;MMDTKAEKDDLTGTPPKQGNLRDSNSEENNLLFTDEYKQALEKASYEIVGNHSAVEICGWTKKGLKEEGGCYKQKFYGIRSHQCTQMTPAAVACDQKCVYCWRVNEMFSGQQDLMEYANDDPADVVQGSIEGHLRKLSGFGGNPKIDKQKFLESQTVRHFAISLT
;
A
#
# COMPACT_ATOMS: atom_id res chain seq x y z
N MET A 1 -42.00 10.05 29.66
CA MET A 1 -40.64 10.28 30.18
C MET A 1 -39.91 8.97 30.10
N MET A 2 -39.11 8.81 29.07
CA MET A 2 -38.21 7.67 28.88
C MET A 2 -36.82 8.23 28.65
N ASP A 3 -35.98 8.06 29.66
CA ASP A 3 -34.58 8.46 29.64
C ASP A 3 -33.78 7.43 28.86
N THR A 4 -33.23 7.79 27.69
CA THR A 4 -32.24 6.98 26.97
C THR A 4 -30.84 7.44 27.36
N LYS A 5 -30.19 6.68 28.22
CA LYS A 5 -28.75 6.78 28.52
C LYS A 5 -27.95 6.41 27.28
N ALA A 6 -27.19 7.36 26.78
CA ALA A 6 -26.16 7.10 25.79
C ALA A 6 -24.92 6.53 26.48
N GLU A 7 -24.58 5.29 26.18
CA GLU A 7 -23.33 4.66 26.54
C GLU A 7 -22.19 5.28 25.70
N LYS A 8 -21.21 5.82 26.39
CA LYS A 8 -19.97 6.33 25.77
C LYS A 8 -18.99 5.16 25.73
N ASP A 9 -18.76 4.62 24.54
CA ASP A 9 -17.70 3.66 24.31
C ASP A 9 -16.34 4.37 24.41
N ASP A 10 -15.58 3.98 25.45
CA ASP A 10 -14.20 4.40 25.70
C ASP A 10 -13.26 3.58 24.81
N LEU A 11 -12.81 4.19 23.69
CA LEU A 11 -11.82 3.62 22.77
C LEU A 11 -10.40 4.05 23.17
N THR A 12 -9.97 3.74 24.39
CA THR A 12 -8.56 3.81 24.77
C THR A 12 -7.86 2.48 24.51
N GLY A 13 -7.75 2.12 23.24
CA GLY A 13 -6.92 0.99 22.81
C GLY A 13 -5.45 1.37 22.80
N THR A 14 -4.66 0.80 23.70
CA THR A 14 -3.20 0.85 23.72
C THR A 14 -2.66 0.32 22.38
N PRO A 15 -1.72 1.01 21.70
CA PRO A 15 -1.16 0.49 20.45
C PRO A 15 -0.41 -0.83 20.71
N PRO A 16 -0.51 -1.81 19.83
CA PRO A 16 0.20 -3.07 19.99
C PRO A 16 1.71 -2.84 19.99
N LYS A 17 2.40 -3.51 20.89
CA LYS A 17 3.85 -3.49 21.01
C LYS A 17 4.49 -3.93 19.70
N GLN A 18 5.46 -3.15 19.22
CA GLN A 18 6.31 -3.47 18.10
C GLN A 18 6.99 -4.82 18.31
N GLY A 19 6.43 -5.86 17.70
CA GLY A 19 7.10 -7.14 17.59
C GLY A 19 8.23 -7.02 16.57
N ASN A 20 9.45 -7.36 16.99
CA ASN A 20 10.61 -7.52 16.13
C ASN A 20 10.35 -8.68 15.14
N LEU A 21 9.86 -8.37 13.95
CA LEU A 21 9.88 -9.31 12.81
C LEU A 21 11.26 -9.22 12.13
N ARG A 22 12.24 -9.76 12.80
CA ARG A 22 13.49 -10.21 12.20
C ARG A 22 13.65 -11.66 12.62
N ASP A 23 13.16 -12.56 11.80
CA ASP A 23 13.61 -13.96 11.86
C ASP A 23 13.52 -14.63 10.49
N SER A 24 14.70 -14.83 9.90
CA SER A 24 15.27 -16.10 9.50
C SER A 24 14.31 -17.10 8.82
N ASN A 25 13.83 -16.76 7.61
CA ASN A 25 13.48 -17.72 6.57
C ASN A 25 13.45 -17.05 5.18
N SER A 26 14.38 -16.11 4.94
CA SER A 26 14.35 -15.24 3.76
C SER A 26 14.99 -15.87 2.52
N GLU A 27 15.50 -17.07 2.57
CA GLU A 27 16.25 -17.66 1.43
C GLU A 27 15.48 -18.70 0.61
N GLU A 28 14.44 -19.34 1.15
CA GLU A 28 13.72 -20.40 0.41
C GLU A 28 12.38 -19.97 -0.21
N ASN A 29 11.78 -18.85 0.19
CA ASN A 29 10.42 -18.46 -0.26
C ASN A 29 10.37 -17.36 -1.34
N ASN A 30 11.46 -17.09 -2.03
CA ASN A 30 11.54 -15.97 -2.96
C ASN A 30 11.42 -16.38 -4.45
N LEU A 31 10.72 -17.49 -4.71
CA LEU A 31 10.52 -18.01 -6.08
C LEU A 31 9.66 -17.11 -6.95
N LEU A 32 8.77 -16.30 -6.34
CA LEU A 32 7.78 -15.48 -7.09
C LEU A 32 8.38 -14.19 -7.65
N PHE A 33 9.32 -13.57 -6.92
CA PHE A 33 10.03 -12.39 -7.39
C PHE A 33 11.44 -12.75 -7.82
N THR A 34 11.69 -12.80 -9.12
CA THR A 34 13.07 -12.87 -9.62
C THR A 34 13.83 -11.59 -9.27
N ASP A 35 15.15 -11.66 -9.14
CA ASP A 35 15.97 -10.49 -8.82
C ASP A 35 15.85 -9.38 -9.86
N GLU A 36 15.72 -9.74 -11.12
CA GLU A 36 15.48 -8.79 -12.22
C GLU A 36 14.14 -8.06 -12.03
N TYR A 37 13.10 -8.80 -11.64
CA TYR A 37 11.78 -8.22 -11.42
C TYR A 37 11.74 -7.34 -10.18
N LYS A 38 12.43 -7.73 -9.10
CA LYS A 38 12.59 -6.88 -7.92
C LYS A 38 13.23 -5.54 -8.29
N GLN A 39 14.34 -5.57 -9.03
CA GLN A 39 15.02 -4.36 -9.48
C GLN A 39 14.11 -3.50 -10.36
N ALA A 40 13.31 -4.09 -11.24
CA ALA A 40 12.36 -3.38 -12.07
C ALA A 40 11.27 -2.70 -11.24
N LEU A 41 10.74 -3.38 -10.21
CA LEU A 41 9.77 -2.83 -9.27
C LEU A 41 10.36 -1.68 -8.45
N GLU A 42 11.55 -1.85 -7.91
CA GLU A 42 12.26 -0.80 -7.16
C GLU A 42 12.50 0.44 -8.01
N LYS A 43 12.97 0.26 -9.24
CA LYS A 43 13.17 1.33 -10.22
C LYS A 43 11.86 2.04 -10.57
N ALA A 44 10.76 1.31 -10.62
CA ALA A 44 9.42 1.85 -10.81
C ALA A 44 8.80 2.42 -9.50
N SER A 45 9.60 2.50 -8.42
CA SER A 45 9.19 3.03 -7.12
C SER A 45 8.15 2.21 -6.38
N TYR A 46 8.12 0.90 -6.60
CA TYR A 46 7.35 -0.03 -5.77
C TYR A 46 8.11 -0.42 -4.50
N GLU A 47 7.36 -0.82 -3.50
CA GLU A 47 7.82 -1.51 -2.30
C GLU A 47 7.18 -2.89 -2.29
N ILE A 48 7.99 -3.93 -2.22
CA ILE A 48 7.51 -5.32 -2.18
C ILE A 48 7.00 -5.63 -0.79
N VAL A 49 5.87 -6.30 -0.72
CA VAL A 49 5.21 -6.73 0.52
C VAL A 49 4.95 -8.22 0.45
N GLY A 50 5.53 -8.96 1.37
CA GLY A 50 5.46 -10.42 1.37
C GLY A 50 6.03 -11.04 0.10
N ASN A 51 5.42 -12.15 -0.33
CA ASN A 51 5.89 -12.94 -1.46
C ASN A 51 5.24 -12.58 -2.81
N HIS A 52 4.13 -11.83 -2.82
CA HIS A 52 3.36 -11.60 -4.04
C HIS A 52 2.74 -10.21 -4.17
N SER A 53 2.84 -9.38 -3.13
CA SER A 53 2.19 -8.08 -3.08
C SER A 53 3.18 -6.93 -3.25
N ALA A 54 2.69 -5.77 -3.63
CA ALA A 54 3.49 -4.55 -3.70
C ALA A 54 2.66 -3.31 -3.44
N VAL A 55 3.31 -2.26 -2.95
CA VAL A 55 2.71 -0.96 -2.68
C VAL A 55 3.47 0.15 -3.42
N GLU A 56 2.73 1.17 -3.86
CA GLU A 56 3.27 2.36 -4.51
C GLU A 56 2.60 3.62 -3.97
N ILE A 57 3.33 4.73 -3.97
CA ILE A 57 2.72 6.04 -3.69
C ILE A 57 2.01 6.56 -4.92
N CYS A 58 0.69 6.51 -4.91
CA CYS A 58 -0.17 7.01 -5.98
C CYS A 58 0.17 8.47 -6.34
N GLY A 59 0.14 8.78 -7.64
CA GLY A 59 0.35 10.16 -8.12
C GLY A 59 -0.63 11.17 -7.51
N TRP A 60 -1.85 10.76 -7.19
CA TRP A 60 -2.83 11.61 -6.53
C TRP A 60 -2.55 11.81 -5.04
N THR A 61 -1.92 10.84 -4.35
CA THR A 61 -1.39 11.01 -3.00
C THR A 61 -0.31 12.09 -3.01
N LYS A 62 0.63 12.01 -3.97
CA LYS A 62 1.70 13.01 -4.15
C LYS A 62 1.12 14.41 -4.42
N LYS A 63 0.10 14.54 -5.28
CA LYS A 63 -0.61 15.80 -5.54
C LYS A 63 -1.38 16.30 -4.33
N GLY A 64 -2.06 15.40 -3.61
CA GLY A 64 -2.78 15.73 -2.38
C GLY A 64 -1.88 16.31 -1.30
N LEU A 65 -0.67 15.77 -1.13
CA LEU A 65 0.34 16.28 -0.19
C LEU A 65 0.85 17.69 -0.55
N LYS A 66 0.83 18.05 -1.84
CA LYS A 66 1.28 19.36 -2.35
C LYS A 66 0.15 20.37 -2.53
N GLU A 67 -1.08 20.02 -2.16
CA GLU A 67 -2.28 20.83 -2.43
C GLU A 67 -2.59 21.08 -3.93
N GLU A 68 -1.99 20.27 -4.80
CA GLU A 68 -2.19 20.35 -6.25
C GLU A 68 -3.48 19.62 -6.72
N GLY A 69 -4.35 19.25 -5.79
CA GLY A 69 -5.62 18.57 -6.06
C GLY A 69 -5.70 17.16 -5.50
N GLY A 70 -6.84 16.51 -5.73
CA GLY A 70 -7.12 15.15 -5.27
C GLY A 70 -7.68 14.27 -6.39
N CYS A 71 -7.71 12.96 -6.17
CA CYS A 71 -8.27 12.01 -7.13
C CYS A 71 -9.79 12.13 -7.23
N TYR A 72 -10.39 11.50 -8.24
CA TYR A 72 -11.83 11.46 -8.39
C TYR A 72 -12.56 10.88 -7.17
N LYS A 73 -11.94 9.93 -6.47
CA LYS A 73 -12.49 9.36 -5.23
C LYS A 73 -12.62 10.41 -4.11
N GLN A 74 -11.68 11.34 -4.03
CA GLN A 74 -11.81 12.48 -3.13
C GLN A 74 -12.98 13.36 -3.51
N LYS A 75 -13.15 13.62 -4.81
CA LYS A 75 -14.20 14.51 -5.32
C LYS A 75 -15.60 13.92 -5.14
N PHE A 76 -15.77 12.62 -5.37
CA PHE A 76 -17.08 11.98 -5.39
C PHE A 76 -17.45 11.27 -4.08
N TYR A 77 -16.46 10.79 -3.32
CA TYR A 77 -16.67 9.95 -2.14
C TYR A 77 -16.06 10.52 -0.86
N GLY A 78 -15.50 11.74 -0.90
CA GLY A 78 -14.88 12.36 0.27
C GLY A 78 -13.62 11.69 0.78
N ILE A 79 -13.02 10.80 0.00
CA ILE A 79 -11.77 10.11 0.36
C ILE A 79 -10.62 11.11 0.38
N ARG A 80 -9.83 11.13 1.45
CA ARG A 80 -8.63 11.96 1.54
C ARG A 80 -7.48 11.33 0.75
N SER A 81 -7.13 11.90 -0.41
CA SER A 81 -6.11 11.34 -1.30
C SER A 81 -4.75 11.17 -0.64
N HIS A 82 -4.36 12.06 0.27
CA HIS A 82 -3.08 11.99 1.00
C HIS A 82 -3.06 10.90 2.09
N GLN A 83 -4.21 10.29 2.44
CA GLN A 83 -4.33 9.19 3.39
C GLN A 83 -4.67 7.86 2.71
N CYS A 84 -4.47 7.77 1.39
CA CYS A 84 -4.80 6.59 0.60
C CYS A 84 -3.55 5.83 0.22
N THR A 85 -3.51 4.56 0.58
CA THR A 85 -2.48 3.59 0.16
C THR A 85 -2.94 2.88 -1.09
N GLN A 86 -2.09 2.84 -2.12
CA GLN A 86 -2.31 2.05 -3.32
C GLN A 86 -1.45 0.79 -3.24
N MET A 87 -2.08 -0.36 -3.37
CA MET A 87 -1.39 -1.64 -3.34
C MET A 87 -1.95 -2.60 -4.39
N THR A 88 -1.17 -3.61 -4.73
CA THR A 88 -1.62 -4.77 -5.51
C THR A 88 -1.25 -6.04 -4.76
N PRO A 89 -2.21 -6.93 -4.50
CA PRO A 89 -1.92 -8.24 -3.93
C PRO A 89 -1.38 -9.24 -4.97
N ALA A 90 -1.39 -8.89 -6.25
CA ALA A 90 -0.98 -9.74 -7.36
C ALA A 90 0.11 -9.05 -8.20
N ALA A 91 1.21 -8.64 -7.52
CA ALA A 91 2.32 -7.97 -8.21
C ALA A 91 3.06 -8.91 -9.15
N VAL A 92 3.08 -10.21 -8.86
CA VAL A 92 3.86 -11.23 -9.59
C VAL A 92 3.10 -11.91 -10.73
N ALA A 93 1.78 -11.82 -10.74
CA ALA A 93 0.95 -12.55 -11.69
C ALA A 93 -0.20 -11.68 -12.21
N CYS A 94 -0.44 -11.77 -13.51
CA CYS A 94 -1.60 -11.21 -14.16
C CYS A 94 -1.78 -11.87 -15.53
N ASP A 95 -2.96 -12.33 -15.82
CA ASP A 95 -3.35 -12.88 -17.12
C ASP A 95 -3.78 -11.81 -18.13
N GLN A 96 -3.97 -10.58 -17.66
CA GLN A 96 -4.39 -9.44 -18.45
C GLN A 96 -3.18 -8.59 -18.87
N LYS A 97 -3.01 -8.36 -20.17
CA LYS A 97 -1.97 -7.48 -20.74
C LYS A 97 -2.56 -6.13 -21.15
N CYS A 98 -3.16 -5.41 -20.19
CA CYS A 98 -3.81 -4.13 -20.50
C CYS A 98 -2.79 -3.10 -20.96
N VAL A 99 -3.03 -2.47 -22.10
CA VAL A 99 -2.15 -1.43 -22.68
C VAL A 99 -2.01 -0.17 -21.80
N TYR A 100 -2.95 0.03 -20.89
CA TYR A 100 -2.94 1.12 -19.90
C TYR A 100 -2.49 0.67 -18.50
N CYS A 101 -1.92 -0.53 -18.37
CA CYS A 101 -1.48 -1.04 -17.09
C CYS A 101 -0.34 -0.19 -16.56
N TRP A 102 -0.46 0.19 -15.30
CA TRP A 102 0.55 0.97 -14.60
C TRP A 102 1.63 0.10 -13.96
N ARG A 103 1.44 -1.23 -13.93
CA ARG A 103 2.43 -2.20 -13.43
C ARG A 103 3.47 -2.50 -14.49
N VAL A 104 4.63 -3.01 -14.05
CA VAL A 104 5.71 -3.46 -14.92
C VAL A 104 5.30 -4.78 -15.60
N ASN A 105 4.58 -4.68 -16.72
CA ASN A 105 3.99 -5.83 -17.41
C ASN A 105 4.96 -6.63 -18.27
N GLU A 106 6.08 -6.04 -18.64
CA GLU A 106 7.01 -6.63 -19.61
C GLU A 106 7.62 -7.94 -19.10
N MET A 107 7.60 -8.13 -17.78
CA MET A 107 8.16 -9.30 -17.13
C MET A 107 7.11 -10.34 -16.71
N PHE A 108 5.82 -10.09 -16.96
CA PHE A 108 4.78 -11.08 -16.70
C PHE A 108 4.79 -12.13 -17.81
N SER A 109 5.41 -13.23 -17.57
CA SER A 109 5.43 -14.40 -18.47
C SER A 109 4.24 -15.30 -18.20
N GLY A 110 3.00 -14.85 -18.38
CA GLY A 110 1.83 -15.70 -18.47
C GLY A 110 1.63 -16.79 -17.39
N GLN A 111 2.25 -16.64 -16.24
CA GLN A 111 2.29 -17.66 -15.19
C GLN A 111 1.08 -17.45 -14.26
N GLN A 112 -0.07 -17.95 -14.67
CA GLN A 112 -1.25 -18.08 -13.80
C GLN A 112 -0.94 -18.93 -12.56
N ASP A 113 -0.05 -19.91 -12.72
CA ASP A 113 0.32 -20.86 -11.68
C ASP A 113 1.07 -20.22 -10.49
N LEU A 114 1.64 -19.01 -10.67
CA LEU A 114 2.32 -18.32 -9.57
C LEU A 114 1.40 -17.91 -8.43
N MET A 115 0.12 -17.69 -8.68
CA MET A 115 -0.83 -17.37 -7.62
C MET A 115 -1.13 -18.55 -6.69
N GLU A 116 -0.88 -19.79 -7.12
CA GLU A 116 -0.99 -20.97 -6.27
C GLU A 116 0.06 -20.94 -5.12
N TYR A 117 1.17 -20.26 -5.35
CA TYR A 117 2.21 -20.07 -4.33
C TYR A 117 2.06 -18.77 -3.52
N ALA A 118 1.06 -17.97 -3.85
CA ALA A 118 0.78 -16.72 -3.15
C ALA A 118 -0.06 -16.99 -1.90
N ASN A 119 0.60 -17.39 -0.82
CA ASN A 119 -0.01 -17.88 0.41
C ASN A 119 0.26 -17.00 1.64
N ASP A 120 0.62 -15.73 1.44
CA ASP A 120 0.81 -14.80 2.55
C ASP A 120 -0.50 -14.60 3.31
N ASP A 121 -0.41 -14.47 4.64
CA ASP A 121 -1.57 -14.13 5.44
C ASP A 121 -2.12 -12.75 5.02
N PRO A 122 -3.42 -12.62 4.74
CA PRO A 122 -3.99 -11.32 4.34
C PRO A 122 -3.76 -10.19 5.34
N ALA A 123 -3.69 -10.48 6.64
CA ALA A 123 -3.42 -9.48 7.66
C ALA A 123 -1.97 -8.98 7.56
N ASP A 124 -1.01 -9.87 7.30
CA ASP A 124 0.40 -9.50 7.09
C ASP A 124 0.57 -8.68 5.82
N VAL A 125 -0.14 -9.02 4.74
CA VAL A 125 -0.15 -8.24 3.49
C VAL A 125 -0.69 -6.83 3.72
N VAL A 126 -1.78 -6.68 4.46
CA VAL A 126 -2.35 -5.37 4.78
C VAL A 126 -1.40 -4.57 5.67
N GLN A 127 -0.88 -5.17 6.72
CA GLN A 127 0.05 -4.51 7.65
C GLN A 127 1.36 -4.11 6.94
N GLY A 128 1.95 -5.01 6.18
CA GLY A 128 3.15 -4.74 5.38
C GLY A 128 2.93 -3.64 4.34
N SER A 129 1.73 -3.57 3.75
CA SER A 129 1.37 -2.50 2.81
C SER A 129 1.27 -1.14 3.49
N ILE A 130 0.77 -1.06 4.72
CA ILE A 130 0.76 0.18 5.51
C ILE A 130 2.20 0.60 5.81
N GLU A 131 3.01 -0.31 6.31
CA GLU A 131 4.42 -0.04 6.68
C GLU A 131 5.24 0.38 5.46
N GLY A 132 5.13 -0.33 4.33
CA GLY A 132 5.79 0.01 3.08
C GLY A 132 5.38 1.38 2.55
N HIS A 133 4.08 1.71 2.62
CA HIS A 133 3.57 3.01 2.26
C HIS A 133 4.17 4.13 3.12
N LEU A 134 4.21 3.94 4.44
CA LEU A 134 4.77 4.92 5.39
C LEU A 134 6.29 5.09 5.20
N ARG A 135 7.03 4.00 4.95
CA ARG A 135 8.47 4.08 4.61
C ARG A 135 8.70 4.95 3.37
N LYS A 136 7.91 4.75 2.32
CA LYS A 136 7.99 5.58 1.10
C LYS A 136 7.57 7.02 1.34
N LEU A 137 6.57 7.28 2.16
CA LEU A 137 6.13 8.62 2.53
C LEU A 137 7.19 9.40 3.29
N SER A 138 8.02 8.74 4.09
CA SER A 138 9.06 9.41 4.89
C SER A 138 10.00 10.28 4.03
N GLY A 139 10.29 9.85 2.80
CA GLY A 139 11.08 10.60 1.84
C GLY A 139 10.49 11.94 1.39
N PHE A 140 9.20 12.16 1.62
CA PHE A 140 8.53 13.42 1.25
C PHE A 140 8.66 14.51 2.32
N GLY A 141 8.96 14.16 3.56
CA GLY A 141 8.96 15.08 4.70
C GLY A 141 9.94 16.28 4.57
N GLY A 142 11.01 16.11 3.82
CA GLY A 142 12.00 17.17 3.56
C GLY A 142 11.67 18.08 2.36
N ASN A 143 10.62 17.81 1.61
CA ASN A 143 10.28 18.58 0.42
C ASN A 143 9.51 19.86 0.79
N PRO A 144 10.00 21.07 0.47
CA PRO A 144 9.37 22.33 0.85
C PRO A 144 8.01 22.59 0.18
N LYS A 145 7.67 21.83 -0.88
CA LYS A 145 6.37 21.91 -1.55
C LYS A 145 5.28 21.08 -0.88
N ILE A 146 5.61 20.31 0.13
CA ILE A 146 4.66 19.46 0.85
C ILE A 146 4.00 20.28 1.96
N ASP A 147 2.67 20.24 2.01
CA ASP A 147 1.92 20.78 3.13
C ASP A 147 2.17 19.93 4.39
N LYS A 148 2.66 20.60 5.45
CA LYS A 148 3.07 19.92 6.70
C LYS A 148 1.91 19.25 7.41
N GLN A 149 0.73 19.88 7.38
CA GLN A 149 -0.45 19.32 8.03
C GLN A 149 -0.91 18.05 7.31
N LYS A 150 -1.00 18.08 5.99
CA LYS A 150 -1.35 16.89 5.20
C LYS A 150 -0.32 15.80 5.28
N PHE A 151 0.97 16.16 5.41
CA PHE A 151 2.01 15.18 5.66
C PHE A 151 1.84 14.47 7.00
N LEU A 152 1.52 15.21 8.07
CA LEU A 152 1.21 14.61 9.37
C LEU A 152 -0.04 13.73 9.31
N GLU A 153 -1.11 14.19 8.65
CA GLU A 153 -2.31 13.39 8.46
C GLU A 153 -2.04 12.11 7.66
N SER A 154 -1.16 12.16 6.67
CA SER A 154 -0.81 11.01 5.81
C SER A 154 -0.11 9.87 6.55
N GLN A 155 0.44 10.14 7.75
CA GLN A 155 1.00 9.09 8.60
C GLN A 155 -0.08 8.12 9.14
N THR A 156 -1.35 8.46 8.96
CA THR A 156 -2.48 7.57 9.28
C THR A 156 -3.16 7.15 7.99
N VAL A 157 -2.98 5.91 7.58
CA VAL A 157 -3.68 5.32 6.43
C VAL A 157 -5.15 5.11 6.79
N ARG A 158 -6.05 5.67 5.98
CA ARG A 158 -7.51 5.53 6.16
C ARG A 158 -8.20 4.82 5.01
N HIS A 159 -7.56 4.77 3.86
CA HIS A 159 -8.15 4.23 2.65
C HIS A 159 -7.15 3.35 1.92
N PHE A 160 -7.65 2.24 1.40
CA PHE A 160 -6.92 1.38 0.49
C PHE A 160 -7.49 1.49 -0.92
N ALA A 161 -6.61 1.61 -1.90
CA ALA A 161 -6.91 1.43 -3.30
C ALA A 161 -6.25 0.14 -3.76
N ILE A 162 -7.02 -0.93 -3.80
CA ILE A 162 -6.55 -2.22 -4.31
C ILE A 162 -6.63 -2.17 -5.82
N SER A 163 -5.51 -2.40 -6.46
CA SER A 163 -5.42 -2.54 -7.91
C SER A 163 -5.37 -4.03 -8.22
N LEU A 164 -6.52 -4.56 -8.51
CA LEU A 164 -6.71 -5.88 -9.09
C LEU A 164 -6.89 -5.70 -10.59
N THR A 165 -6.39 -6.61 -11.31
CA THR A 165 -6.75 -6.77 -12.72
C THR A 165 -7.66 -7.95 -12.85
#